data_f5c906a85abdd9759b5eb7757702d823
#
_entry.id   f5c906a85abdd9759b5eb7757702d823
#
_cell.length_a   1.000
_cell.length_b   1.000
_cell.length_c   1.000
_cell.angle_alpha   90.00
_cell.angle_beta   90.00
_cell.angle_gamma   90.00
#
_symmetry.space_group_name_H-M   'P 1'
#
loop_
_entity.id
_entity.type
_entity.pdbx_description
1 polymer ?
#
loop_
_entity_poly.entity_id
_entity_poly.type
_entity_poly.pdbx_seq_one_letter_code
_entity_poly.pdbx_strand_id
1 'polypeptide(L)'
;MKESIYNLLAQQGDMTWQQITMHILVSAVIGLFIFISYVISHKGTIYSKKFGVTLIVLTVMTGTVMTVIGNNIALSLGMVGALSIVRFRTAIKDSRDTVYIFWTIIVGICCGVGDYLVAAVGSFAIFLIFLIVGAIRSDNRMLLIIRAKRSR
;
A
#
# COMPACT_ATOMS: atom_id res chain seq x y z
N MET A 1 -22.66 1.53 32.39
CA MET A 1 -22.40 0.63 31.24
C MET A 1 -23.05 1.11 29.95
N LYS A 2 -24.33 1.44 29.88
CA LYS A 2 -24.96 1.99 28.66
C LYS A 2 -24.39 3.36 28.25
N GLU A 3 -24.16 4.27 29.20
CA GLU A 3 -23.60 5.60 28.92
C GLU A 3 -22.14 5.53 28.45
N SER A 4 -21.34 4.58 28.97
CA SER A 4 -19.97 4.37 28.50
C SER A 4 -19.92 3.87 27.06
N ILE A 5 -20.86 3.01 26.68
CA ILE A 5 -21.01 2.53 25.28
C ILE A 5 -21.50 3.68 24.38
N TYR A 6 -22.44 4.50 24.88
CA TYR A 6 -22.95 5.64 24.12
C TYR A 6 -21.83 6.69 23.87
N ASN A 7 -20.99 6.95 24.89
CA ASN A 7 -19.86 7.87 24.78
C ASN A 7 -18.77 7.33 23.84
N LEU A 8 -18.54 6.03 23.79
CA LEU A 8 -17.60 5.40 22.85
C LEU A 8 -18.14 5.42 21.39
N LEU A 9 -19.44 5.35 21.21
CA LEU A 9 -20.07 5.46 19.90
C LEU A 9 -20.26 6.91 19.44
N ALA A 10 -20.31 7.86 20.37
CA ALA A 10 -20.52 9.29 20.11
C ALA A 10 -19.21 10.10 20.04
N GLN A 11 -18.05 9.49 20.31
CA GLN A 11 -16.74 10.13 20.09
C GLN A 11 -16.41 10.20 18.60
N GLN A 12 -17.24 10.88 17.83
CA GLN A 12 -16.83 11.50 16.58
C GLN A 12 -16.04 12.75 16.97
N GLY A 13 -14.73 12.58 17.11
CA GLY A 13 -13.85 13.74 17.13
C GLY A 13 -14.03 14.45 15.77
N ASP A 14 -14.59 15.65 15.78
CA ASP A 14 -14.69 16.50 14.60
C ASP A 14 -13.30 16.70 14.04
N MET A 15 -12.95 15.92 13.00
CA MET A 15 -11.66 16.08 12.32
C MET A 15 -11.64 17.45 11.65
N THR A 16 -10.67 18.26 12.02
CA THR A 16 -10.46 19.57 11.41
C THR A 16 -10.11 19.38 9.93
N TRP A 17 -10.65 20.22 9.05
CA TRP A 17 -10.34 20.21 7.62
C TRP A 17 -8.84 20.13 7.32
N GLN A 18 -8.02 20.77 8.16
CA GLN A 18 -6.55 20.71 8.07
C GLN A 18 -6.00 19.29 8.31
N GLN A 19 -6.56 18.55 9.24
CA GLN A 19 -6.15 17.17 9.51
C GLN A 19 -6.46 16.26 8.32
N ILE A 20 -7.65 16.37 7.76
CA ILE A 20 -8.05 15.58 6.59
C ILE A 20 -7.11 15.82 5.40
N THR A 21 -6.80 17.09 5.12
CA THR A 21 -5.88 17.44 4.03
C THR A 21 -4.46 16.96 4.29
N MET A 22 -3.98 16.99 5.54
CA MET A 22 -2.68 16.46 5.91
C MET A 22 -2.61 14.93 5.73
N HIS A 23 -3.62 14.18 6.15
CA HIS A 23 -3.67 12.71 5.96
C HIS A 23 -3.58 12.34 4.48
N ILE A 24 -4.34 13.05 3.63
CA ILE A 24 -4.35 12.81 2.18
C ILE A 24 -3.01 13.19 1.53
N LEU A 25 -2.43 14.33 1.91
CA LEU A 25 -1.15 14.80 1.39
C LEU A 25 -0.01 13.84 1.77
N VAL A 26 0.08 13.42 3.02
CA VAL A 26 1.11 12.49 3.48
C VAL A 26 0.96 11.14 2.81
N SER A 27 -0.27 10.62 2.68
CA SER A 27 -0.50 9.35 1.97
C SER A 27 -0.10 9.43 0.49
N ALA A 28 -0.32 10.56 -0.17
CA ALA A 28 0.11 10.77 -1.55
C ALA A 28 1.64 10.82 -1.68
N VAL A 29 2.33 11.49 -0.76
CA VAL A 29 3.80 11.58 -0.75
C VAL A 29 4.43 10.19 -0.53
N ILE A 30 3.93 9.42 0.45
CA ILE A 30 4.46 8.07 0.68
C ILE A 30 4.06 7.12 -0.45
N GLY A 31 2.88 7.27 -1.03
CA GLY A 31 2.47 6.54 -2.24
C GLY A 31 3.40 6.80 -3.42
N LEU A 32 3.87 8.03 -3.59
CA LEU A 32 4.86 8.39 -4.60
C LEU A 32 6.23 7.76 -4.29
N PHE A 33 6.62 7.69 -3.03
CA PHE A 33 7.83 6.96 -2.61
C PHE A 33 7.74 5.46 -2.97
N ILE A 34 6.61 4.82 -2.73
CA ILE A 34 6.38 3.42 -3.11
C ILE A 34 6.46 3.24 -4.64
N PHE A 35 5.90 4.19 -5.40
CA PHE A 35 6.00 4.18 -6.86
C PHE A 35 7.46 4.24 -7.33
N ILE A 36 8.26 5.13 -6.76
CA ILE A 36 9.71 5.24 -7.07
C ILE A 36 10.43 3.92 -6.73
N SER A 37 10.14 3.33 -5.58
CA SER A 37 10.65 2.03 -5.17
C SER A 37 10.30 0.93 -6.18
N TYR A 38 9.06 0.92 -6.67
CA TYR A 38 8.61 -0.01 -7.70
C TYR A 38 9.40 0.15 -9.01
N VAL A 39 9.59 1.39 -9.46
CA VAL A 39 10.36 1.68 -10.68
C VAL A 39 11.81 1.22 -10.56
N ILE A 40 12.45 1.46 -9.42
CA ILE A 40 13.84 1.07 -9.16
C ILE A 40 14.00 -0.46 -9.10
N SER A 41 13.06 -1.14 -8.43
CA SER A 41 13.09 -2.60 -8.25
C SER A 41 12.80 -3.38 -9.54
N HIS A 42 12.08 -2.79 -10.50
CA HIS A 42 11.66 -3.44 -11.75
C HIS A 42 12.54 -3.11 -12.97
N LYS A 43 13.78 -2.62 -12.79
CA LYS A 43 14.74 -2.40 -13.88
C LYS A 43 15.09 -3.75 -14.54
N GLY A 44 14.30 -4.18 -15.55
CA GLY A 44 14.61 -5.35 -16.37
C GLY A 44 13.51 -6.39 -16.56
N THR A 45 12.34 -6.20 -16.01
CA THR A 45 11.17 -7.05 -16.24
C THR A 45 10.00 -6.14 -16.63
N ILE A 46 8.97 -6.65 -17.27
CA ILE A 46 7.84 -5.93 -17.82
C ILE A 46 7.33 -4.82 -16.88
N TYR A 47 7.86 -3.61 -17.05
CA TYR A 47 7.45 -2.42 -16.30
C TYR A 47 6.08 -1.96 -16.82
N SER A 48 5.06 -1.98 -15.97
CA SER A 48 3.76 -1.43 -16.30
C SER A 48 3.57 -0.07 -15.61
N LYS A 49 3.67 1.02 -16.40
CA LYS A 49 3.38 2.39 -15.91
C LYS A 49 1.99 2.48 -15.27
N LYS A 50 1.01 1.75 -15.84
CA LYS A 50 -0.37 1.72 -15.34
C LYS A 50 -0.44 1.16 -13.92
N PHE A 51 0.29 0.10 -13.63
CA PHE A 51 0.33 -0.51 -12.30
C PHE A 51 0.95 0.42 -11.26
N GLY A 52 2.03 1.13 -11.61
CA GLY A 52 2.65 2.10 -10.70
C GLY A 52 1.70 3.24 -10.29
N VAL A 53 0.94 3.78 -11.23
CA VAL A 53 -0.09 4.80 -10.91
C VAL A 53 -1.17 4.22 -10.01
N THR A 54 -1.56 2.97 -10.22
CA THR A 54 -2.55 2.28 -9.37
C THR A 54 -2.08 2.19 -7.92
N LEU A 55 -0.77 2.00 -7.66
CA LEU A 55 -0.23 1.96 -6.30
C LEU A 55 -0.41 3.29 -5.57
N ILE A 56 -0.15 4.43 -6.24
CA ILE A 56 -0.36 5.76 -5.65
C ILE A 56 -1.84 5.97 -5.30
N VAL A 57 -2.71 5.69 -6.28
CA VAL A 57 -4.16 5.86 -6.10
C VAL A 57 -4.67 4.97 -4.96
N LEU A 58 -4.18 3.74 -4.88
CA LEU A 58 -4.58 2.79 -3.84
C LEU A 58 -4.16 3.28 -2.45
N THR A 59 -2.95 3.85 -2.29
CA THR A 59 -2.48 4.41 -1.01
C THR A 59 -3.38 5.56 -0.57
N VAL A 60 -3.68 6.50 -1.47
CA VAL A 60 -4.54 7.66 -1.18
C VAL A 60 -5.96 7.21 -0.86
N MET A 61 -6.51 6.28 -1.64
CA MET A 61 -7.85 5.75 -1.44
C MET A 61 -7.97 5.07 -0.07
N THR A 62 -7.03 4.23 0.29
CA THR A 62 -7.01 3.55 1.59
C THR A 62 -6.85 4.55 2.75
N GLY A 63 -5.98 5.55 2.59
CA GLY A 63 -5.82 6.62 3.57
C GLY A 63 -7.11 7.44 3.77
N THR A 64 -7.78 7.79 2.67
CA THR A 64 -9.06 8.50 2.73
C THR A 64 -10.15 7.67 3.43
N VAL A 65 -10.27 6.40 3.07
CA VAL A 65 -11.22 5.48 3.71
C VAL A 65 -10.94 5.37 5.21
N MET A 66 -9.68 5.22 5.60
CA MET A 66 -9.29 5.09 7.00
C MET A 66 -9.53 6.39 7.78
N THR A 67 -9.31 7.54 7.16
CA THR A 67 -9.63 8.86 7.75
C THR A 67 -11.14 8.98 8.03
N VAL A 68 -12.00 8.49 7.11
CA VAL A 68 -13.46 8.51 7.29
C VAL A 68 -13.91 7.52 8.37
N ILE A 69 -13.31 6.33 8.42
CA ILE A 69 -13.62 5.32 9.44
C ILE A 69 -13.26 5.86 10.83
N GLY A 70 -12.07 6.47 10.95
CA GLY A 70 -11.57 7.04 12.21
C GLY A 70 -11.77 6.10 13.39
N ASN A 71 -12.36 6.61 14.46
CA ASN A 71 -12.68 5.84 15.66
C ASN A 71 -14.14 5.32 15.66
N ASN A 72 -14.83 5.33 14.52
CA ASN A 72 -16.22 4.90 14.44
C ASN A 72 -16.33 3.39 14.19
N ILE A 73 -16.61 2.63 15.24
CA ILE A 73 -16.72 1.16 15.21
C ILE A 73 -17.83 0.69 14.24
N ALA A 74 -18.94 1.39 14.17
CA ALA A 74 -20.04 1.01 13.28
C ALA A 74 -19.65 1.14 11.81
N LEU A 75 -18.93 2.21 11.44
CA LEU A 75 -18.38 2.41 10.10
C LEU A 75 -17.30 1.37 9.75
N SER A 76 -16.43 1.04 10.70
CA SER A 76 -15.42 -0.01 10.52
C SER A 76 -16.07 -1.34 10.17
N LEU A 77 -17.09 -1.74 10.92
CA LEU A 77 -17.80 -3.00 10.71
C LEU A 77 -18.55 -3.03 9.37
N GLY A 78 -19.21 -1.93 9.02
CA GLY A 78 -19.88 -1.76 7.74
C GLY A 78 -18.92 -1.86 6.56
N MET A 79 -17.72 -1.28 6.69
CA MET A 79 -16.69 -1.31 5.65
C MET A 79 -16.11 -2.71 5.45
N VAL A 80 -15.85 -3.45 6.55
CA VAL A 80 -15.42 -4.86 6.48
C VAL A 80 -16.47 -5.70 5.75
N GLY A 81 -17.77 -5.49 6.05
CA GLY A 81 -18.86 -6.13 5.35
C GLY A 81 -18.91 -5.79 3.86
N ALA A 82 -18.75 -4.52 3.50
CA ALA A 82 -18.74 -4.07 2.12
C ALA A 82 -17.54 -4.65 1.34
N LEU A 83 -16.34 -4.64 1.93
CA LEU A 83 -15.12 -5.19 1.30
C LEU A 83 -15.18 -6.71 1.12
N SER A 84 -15.91 -7.43 1.96
CA SER A 84 -16.06 -8.89 1.84
C SER A 84 -16.81 -9.31 0.58
N ILE A 85 -17.58 -8.43 -0.03
CA ILE A 85 -18.31 -8.66 -1.28
C ILE A 85 -17.39 -8.45 -2.51
N VAL A 86 -16.30 -7.70 -2.34
CA VAL A 86 -15.37 -7.41 -3.42
C VAL A 86 -14.55 -8.64 -3.76
N ARG A 87 -14.90 -9.29 -4.87
CA ARG A 87 -14.18 -10.45 -5.38
C ARG A 87 -13.28 -10.05 -6.55
N PHE A 88 -11.97 -10.19 -6.37
CA PHE A 88 -11.02 -10.05 -7.49
C PHE A 88 -11.17 -11.25 -8.44
N ARG A 89 -11.56 -10.99 -9.68
CA ARG A 89 -11.71 -12.03 -10.71
C ARG A 89 -10.43 -12.31 -11.49
N THR A 90 -9.44 -11.44 -11.41
CA THR A 90 -8.17 -11.57 -12.13
C THR A 90 -7.06 -12.01 -11.19
N ALA A 91 -6.39 -13.10 -11.53
CA ALA A 91 -5.20 -13.53 -10.81
C ALA A 91 -4.06 -12.53 -11.06
N ILE A 92 -3.45 -12.05 -9.97
CA ILE A 92 -2.24 -11.22 -10.03
C ILE A 92 -1.11 -12.14 -10.49
N LYS A 93 -0.52 -11.85 -11.65
CA LYS A 93 0.47 -12.71 -12.31
C LYS A 93 1.82 -12.78 -11.60
N ASP A 94 2.18 -11.74 -10.84
CA ASP A 94 3.47 -11.65 -10.17
C ASP A 94 3.27 -11.54 -8.65
N SER A 95 3.97 -12.40 -7.90
CA SER A 95 3.95 -12.38 -6.42
C SER A 95 4.49 -11.07 -5.85
N ARG A 96 5.39 -10.39 -6.57
CA ARG A 96 5.94 -9.10 -6.16
C ARG A 96 4.90 -7.99 -6.21
N ASP A 97 4.08 -7.96 -7.26
CA ASP A 97 3.02 -6.97 -7.39
C ASP A 97 2.02 -7.07 -6.24
N THR A 98 1.75 -8.30 -5.76
CA THR A 98 0.92 -8.53 -4.58
C THR A 98 1.51 -7.88 -3.34
N VAL A 99 2.82 -8.00 -3.10
CA VAL A 99 3.48 -7.38 -1.94
C VAL A 99 3.41 -5.85 -2.02
N TYR A 100 3.59 -5.26 -3.20
CA TYR A 100 3.42 -3.80 -3.39
C TYR A 100 2.00 -3.34 -3.09
N ILE A 101 0.98 -4.10 -3.49
CA ILE A 101 -0.43 -3.80 -3.17
C ILE A 101 -0.64 -3.81 -1.64
N PHE A 102 -0.18 -4.86 -0.94
CA PHE A 102 -0.30 -4.92 0.52
C PHE A 102 0.46 -3.79 1.21
N TRP A 103 1.65 -3.43 0.72
CA TRP A 103 2.42 -2.31 1.25
C TRP A 103 1.65 -0.99 1.13
N THR A 104 1.06 -0.69 -0.02
CA THR A 104 0.24 0.52 -0.21
C THR A 104 -0.97 0.58 0.71
N ILE A 105 -1.63 -0.56 0.94
CA ILE A 105 -2.78 -0.65 1.85
C ILE A 105 -2.35 -0.35 3.29
N ILE A 106 -1.29 -0.99 3.79
CA ILE A 106 -0.79 -0.79 5.15
C ILE A 106 -0.39 0.67 5.38
N VAL A 107 0.35 1.25 4.44
CA VAL A 107 0.77 2.66 4.51
C VAL A 107 -0.44 3.59 4.48
N GLY A 108 -1.42 3.33 3.62
CA GLY A 108 -2.67 4.10 3.60
C GLY A 108 -3.40 4.07 4.94
N ILE A 109 -3.52 2.89 5.56
CA ILE A 109 -4.12 2.74 6.89
C ILE A 109 -3.38 3.59 7.93
N CYS A 110 -2.05 3.46 8.02
CA CYS A 110 -1.24 4.22 8.97
C CYS A 110 -1.38 5.73 8.78
N CYS A 111 -1.35 6.20 7.53
CA CYS A 111 -1.53 7.63 7.23
C CYS A 111 -2.94 8.13 7.60
N GLY A 112 -3.96 7.31 7.37
CA GLY A 112 -5.35 7.67 7.69
C GLY A 112 -5.66 7.75 9.18
N VAL A 113 -4.92 6.99 10.00
CA VAL A 113 -4.99 7.05 11.49
C VAL A 113 -4.15 8.21 12.04
N GLY A 114 -3.18 8.72 11.27
CA GLY A 114 -2.25 9.76 11.71
C GLY A 114 -0.90 9.24 12.20
N ASP A 115 -0.66 7.92 12.13
CA ASP A 115 0.59 7.29 12.55
C ASP A 115 1.66 7.38 11.45
N TYR A 116 2.07 8.60 11.09
CA TYR A 116 3.02 8.87 10.02
C TYR A 116 4.40 8.27 10.27
N LEU A 117 4.84 8.20 11.54
CA LEU A 117 6.13 7.59 11.89
C LEU A 117 6.14 6.10 11.55
N VAL A 118 5.07 5.38 11.87
CA VAL A 118 4.95 3.95 11.57
C VAL A 118 4.97 3.74 10.06
N ALA A 119 4.23 4.56 9.32
CA ALA A 119 4.21 4.52 7.85
C ALA A 119 5.61 4.76 7.25
N ALA A 120 6.35 5.77 7.74
CA ALA A 120 7.68 6.11 7.24
C ALA A 120 8.73 5.04 7.56
N VAL A 121 8.82 4.60 8.81
CA VAL A 121 9.78 3.59 9.25
C VAL A 121 9.48 2.24 8.58
N GLY A 122 8.21 1.83 8.54
CA GLY A 122 7.79 0.61 7.86
C GLY A 122 8.11 0.63 6.36
N SER A 123 7.84 1.75 5.69
CA SER A 123 8.15 1.91 4.26
C SER A 123 9.65 1.84 4.00
N PHE A 124 10.45 2.45 4.86
CA PHE A 124 11.90 2.41 4.73
C PHE A 124 12.46 0.99 4.92
N ALA A 125 11.95 0.25 5.91
CA ALA A 125 12.34 -1.13 6.15
C ALA A 125 12.01 -2.05 4.97
N ILE A 126 10.78 -1.95 4.43
CA ILE A 126 10.36 -2.74 3.27
C ILE A 126 11.19 -2.38 2.03
N PHE A 127 11.48 -1.10 1.82
CA PHE A 127 12.32 -0.64 0.72
C PHE A 127 13.73 -1.25 0.80
N LEU A 128 14.36 -1.25 1.99
CA LEU A 128 15.67 -1.89 2.20
C LEU A 128 15.64 -3.38 1.87
N ILE A 129 14.61 -4.09 2.30
CA ILE A 129 14.45 -5.53 1.99
C ILE A 129 14.37 -5.74 0.48
N PHE A 130 13.60 -4.93 -0.24
CA PHE A 130 13.51 -5.02 -1.70
C PHE A 130 14.83 -4.71 -2.40
N LEU A 131 15.62 -3.77 -1.90
CA LEU A 131 16.95 -3.48 -2.44
C LEU A 131 17.90 -4.66 -2.24
N ILE A 132 17.94 -5.26 -1.04
CA ILE A 132 18.80 -6.39 -0.73
C ILE A 132 18.41 -7.62 -1.57
N VAL A 133 17.13 -7.96 -1.60
CA VAL A 133 16.63 -9.11 -2.39
C VAL A 133 16.77 -8.85 -3.90
N GLY A 134 16.60 -7.61 -4.35
CA GLY A 134 16.83 -7.21 -5.75
C GLY A 134 18.28 -7.35 -6.18
N ALA A 135 19.22 -6.98 -5.31
CA ALA A 135 20.67 -7.12 -5.56
C ALA A 135 21.10 -8.59 -5.69
N ILE A 136 20.60 -9.46 -4.80
CA ILE A 136 20.94 -10.91 -4.82
C ILE A 136 20.42 -11.59 -6.09
N ARG A 137 19.31 -11.14 -6.67
CA ARG A 137 18.68 -11.78 -7.84
C ARG A 137 19.25 -11.33 -9.18
N SER A 138 20.03 -10.27 -9.22
CA SER A 138 20.66 -9.76 -10.46
C SER A 138 21.71 -10.71 -11.00
N ASP A 139 22.32 -11.54 -10.16
CA ASP A 139 23.47 -12.39 -10.51
C ASP A 139 23.10 -13.66 -11.29
N ASN A 140 21.86 -14.15 -11.19
CA ASN A 140 21.48 -15.45 -11.79
C ASN A 140 20.93 -15.38 -13.23
N ARG A 141 20.79 -14.19 -13.83
CA ARG A 141 20.21 -14.08 -15.20
C ARG A 141 21.22 -14.17 -16.33
N MET A 142 22.51 -14.11 -16.08
CA MET A 142 23.55 -14.18 -17.12
C MET A 142 23.81 -15.58 -17.67
N LEU A 143 23.42 -16.64 -16.97
CA LEU A 143 23.75 -18.02 -17.35
C LEU A 143 22.76 -18.68 -18.32
N LEU A 144 21.57 -18.12 -18.54
CA LEU A 144 20.53 -18.77 -19.36
C LEU A 144 20.57 -18.40 -20.84
N ILE A 145 21.28 -17.33 -21.26
CA ILE A 145 21.28 -16.87 -22.66
C ILE A 145 22.34 -17.59 -23.51
N ILE A 146 23.36 -18.19 -22.89
CA ILE A 146 24.47 -18.80 -23.63
C ILE A 146 24.16 -20.24 -24.13
N ARG A 147 23.17 -20.92 -23.55
CA ARG A 147 22.89 -22.33 -23.88
C ARG A 147 21.92 -22.57 -25.02
N ALA A 148 21.22 -21.55 -25.53
CA ALA A 148 20.24 -21.68 -26.60
C ALA A 148 20.79 -21.54 -28.01
N LYS A 149 22.09 -21.27 -28.20
CA LYS A 149 22.71 -21.01 -29.52
C LYS A 149 23.58 -22.15 -30.06
N ARG A 150 23.49 -23.35 -29.50
CA ARG A 150 24.25 -24.52 -30.00
C ARG A 150 23.40 -25.77 -30.17
N SER A 151 22.44 -25.70 -31.10
CA SER A 151 21.90 -26.89 -31.76
C SER A 151 21.50 -26.56 -33.18
N ARG A 152 22.48 -26.63 -34.06
CA ARG A 152 22.33 -26.92 -35.48
C ARG A 152 23.41 -27.93 -35.88
#